data_4c52714d4bc24c3f2dbac7e8847b6824
#
_entry.id   4c52714d4bc24c3f2dbac7e8847b6824
#
_cell.length_a   1.000
_cell.length_b   1.000
_cell.length_c   1.000
_cell.angle_alpha   90.00
_cell.angle_beta   90.00
_cell.angle_gamma   90.00
#
_symmetry.space_group_name_H-M   'P 1'
#
loop_
_entity.id
_entity.type
_entity.pdbx_description
1 polymer ?
#
loop_
_entity_poly.entity_id
_entity_poly.type
_entity_poly.pdbx_seq_one_letter_code
_entity_poly.pdbx_strand_id
1 'polypeptide(L)'
;MKKLLVAVLILISAALFAGTVSVIGPWSGVEMDAFIPVLEAFKAETGIDYTYQTYRAEDLANVLPAQFSAKKSPADVIFMWSSFITSNTKSIVELTEVIDTDAYIPGALDNVTAADGAVYGIAYTAKVKPGFWYRKSFFEAHGLTAPSSWDEFVALLEKIKATPGIKNAIASGNGVGWPLSDVTEHFLIAFGGPELQKDLIEGNTSWTSYAVRNAIGKLVYLIERGYFSEPTEWTTILEQWWNGEYGLYFMGQWITGMVDDSDDLAVFSLPGSRGMVFSIDYAFVPEFAANKTEALELVKFLSGEKGQSIQVSQGGHIATVEVYVSNYPPVDKEIAKLTEGVETVNDLDDSIGGLWQTAFWDQLKLLWVRPERLDDVLMDLEQKMPE
;
A
#
# COMPACT_ATOMS: atom_id res chain seq x y z
N MET A 1 -33.72 -50.65 -50.70
CA MET A 1 -32.34 -50.51 -50.15
C MET A 1 -32.12 -49.09 -49.77
N LYS A 2 -32.28 -48.79 -48.47
CA LYS A 2 -32.12 -47.47 -47.92
C LYS A 2 -30.64 -47.27 -47.52
N LYS A 3 -29.96 -46.31 -48.09
CA LYS A 3 -28.60 -45.95 -47.78
C LYS A 3 -28.67 -45.04 -46.52
N LEU A 4 -28.17 -45.54 -45.39
CA LEU A 4 -28.02 -44.82 -44.15
C LEU A 4 -26.73 -43.93 -44.23
N LEU A 5 -26.88 -42.63 -44.32
CA LEU A 5 -25.78 -41.69 -44.25
C LEU A 5 -25.50 -41.43 -42.75
N VAL A 6 -24.38 -41.95 -42.23
CA VAL A 6 -23.90 -41.64 -40.89
C VAL A 6 -23.03 -40.39 -41.01
N ALA A 7 -23.54 -39.25 -40.55
CA ALA A 7 -22.76 -38.03 -40.37
C ALA A 7 -21.97 -38.14 -39.06
N VAL A 8 -20.67 -38.35 -39.17
CA VAL A 8 -19.73 -38.25 -38.03
C VAL A 8 -19.45 -36.79 -37.84
N LEU A 9 -20.06 -36.20 -36.81
CA LEU A 9 -19.66 -34.89 -36.28
C LEU A 9 -18.32 -35.08 -35.55
N ILE A 10 -17.23 -34.68 -36.20
CA ILE A 10 -15.93 -34.50 -35.54
C ILE A 10 -16.01 -33.18 -34.76
N LEU A 11 -16.27 -33.27 -33.48
CA LEU A 11 -16.01 -32.19 -32.54
C LEU A 11 -14.49 -32.04 -32.46
N ILE A 12 -13.94 -31.11 -33.24
CA ILE A 12 -12.59 -30.59 -33.02
C ILE A 12 -12.70 -29.70 -31.78
N SER A 13 -12.41 -30.28 -30.62
CA SER A 13 -12.02 -29.48 -29.45
C SER A 13 -10.70 -28.79 -29.83
N ALA A 14 -10.78 -27.56 -30.28
CA ALA A 14 -9.62 -26.69 -30.31
C ALA A 14 -9.13 -26.65 -28.86
N ALA A 15 -8.06 -27.37 -28.54
CA ALA A 15 -7.26 -27.06 -27.38
C ALA A 15 -6.70 -25.67 -27.68
N LEU A 16 -7.37 -24.66 -27.17
CA LEU A 16 -6.78 -23.35 -27.00
C LEU A 16 -5.52 -23.62 -26.16
N PHE A 17 -4.35 -23.51 -26.76
CA PHE A 17 -3.13 -23.32 -26.02
C PHE A 17 -3.32 -21.98 -25.30
N ALA A 18 -3.81 -22.07 -24.07
CA ALA A 18 -3.87 -20.91 -23.22
C ALA A 18 -2.42 -20.46 -23.00
N GLY A 19 -2.15 -19.18 -23.31
CA GLY A 19 -0.84 -18.58 -23.09
C GLY A 19 -0.46 -18.60 -21.61
N THR A 20 0.70 -18.09 -21.30
CA THR A 20 1.14 -17.87 -19.94
C THR A 20 1.44 -16.40 -19.78
N VAL A 21 0.98 -15.78 -18.69
CA VAL A 21 1.32 -14.40 -18.33
C VAL A 21 2.29 -14.39 -17.16
N SER A 22 3.35 -13.59 -17.25
CA SER A 22 4.30 -13.38 -16.17
C SER A 22 3.97 -12.10 -15.40
N VAL A 23 3.96 -12.21 -14.07
CA VAL A 23 3.60 -11.13 -13.16
C VAL A 23 4.76 -10.87 -12.20
N ILE A 24 5.11 -9.61 -12.03
CA ILE A 24 5.99 -9.15 -10.97
C ILE A 24 5.20 -8.26 -10.01
N GLY A 25 5.31 -8.54 -8.70
CA GLY A 25 4.70 -7.74 -7.64
C GLY A 25 5.55 -7.73 -6.39
N PRO A 26 5.25 -6.83 -5.42
CA PRO A 26 6.05 -6.67 -4.22
C PRO A 26 5.78 -7.72 -3.15
N TRP A 27 4.69 -8.46 -3.25
CA TRP A 27 4.17 -9.32 -2.19
C TRP A 27 4.95 -10.62 -2.06
N SER A 28 5.24 -11.01 -0.80
CA SER A 28 5.87 -12.27 -0.44
C SER A 28 5.21 -12.86 0.80
N GLY A 29 5.47 -14.14 1.10
CA GLY A 29 4.88 -14.82 2.26
C GLY A 29 3.36 -14.70 2.26
N VAL A 30 2.76 -14.33 3.38
CA VAL A 30 1.29 -14.24 3.55
C VAL A 30 0.62 -13.24 2.62
N GLU A 31 1.27 -12.15 2.25
CA GLU A 31 0.71 -11.20 1.26
C GLU A 31 0.61 -11.85 -0.12
N MET A 32 1.63 -12.62 -0.52
CA MET A 32 1.60 -13.40 -1.76
C MET A 32 0.50 -14.46 -1.70
N ASP A 33 0.37 -15.16 -0.56
CA ASP A 33 -0.66 -16.19 -0.35
C ASP A 33 -2.08 -15.59 -0.46
N ALA A 34 -2.27 -14.32 -0.10
CA ALA A 34 -3.51 -13.58 -0.29
C ALA A 34 -3.76 -13.17 -1.75
N PHE A 35 -2.72 -12.99 -2.56
CA PHE A 35 -2.85 -12.63 -3.99
C PHE A 35 -3.01 -13.84 -4.90
N ILE A 36 -2.40 -14.99 -4.59
CA ILE A 36 -2.47 -16.20 -5.41
C ILE A 36 -3.90 -16.64 -5.75
N PRO A 37 -4.90 -16.60 -4.83
CA PRO A 37 -6.29 -16.93 -5.15
C PRO A 37 -6.89 -16.11 -6.30
N VAL A 38 -6.45 -14.85 -6.47
CA VAL A 38 -6.87 -13.98 -7.58
C VAL A 38 -6.33 -14.51 -8.91
N LEU A 39 -5.05 -14.88 -8.96
CA LEU A 39 -4.42 -15.44 -10.14
C LEU A 39 -4.97 -16.84 -10.50
N GLU A 40 -5.26 -17.67 -9.49
CA GLU A 40 -5.92 -18.96 -9.70
C GLU A 40 -7.34 -18.80 -10.26
N ALA A 41 -8.09 -17.82 -9.81
CA ALA A 41 -9.42 -17.51 -10.35
C ALA A 41 -9.34 -17.00 -11.80
N PHE A 42 -8.35 -16.16 -12.12
CA PHE A 42 -8.06 -15.75 -13.49
C PHE A 42 -7.75 -16.94 -14.39
N LYS A 43 -6.85 -17.83 -13.96
CA LYS A 43 -6.51 -19.05 -14.68
C LYS A 43 -7.73 -19.96 -14.88
N ALA A 44 -8.56 -20.13 -13.87
CA ALA A 44 -9.76 -20.95 -13.95
C ALA A 44 -10.79 -20.39 -14.95
N GLU A 45 -10.89 -19.06 -15.07
CA GLU A 45 -11.84 -18.40 -15.98
C GLU A 45 -11.35 -18.36 -17.41
N THR A 46 -10.07 -18.02 -17.63
CA THR A 46 -9.54 -17.76 -18.97
C THR A 46 -8.81 -18.95 -19.59
N GLY A 47 -8.35 -19.89 -18.74
CA GLY A 47 -7.43 -20.95 -19.13
C GLY A 47 -5.98 -20.47 -19.32
N ILE A 48 -5.68 -19.18 -19.18
CA ILE A 48 -4.33 -18.62 -19.27
C ILE A 48 -3.58 -18.97 -17.99
N ASP A 49 -2.41 -19.59 -18.14
CA ASP A 49 -1.53 -19.88 -16.99
C ASP A 49 -0.77 -18.64 -16.54
N TYR A 50 -0.19 -18.67 -15.35
CA TYR A 50 0.55 -17.54 -14.85
C TYR A 50 1.86 -17.97 -14.17
N THR A 51 2.79 -17.03 -14.08
CA THR A 51 3.93 -17.10 -13.16
C THR A 51 3.95 -15.83 -12.34
N TYR A 52 4.23 -15.95 -11.03
CA TYR A 52 4.40 -14.81 -10.15
C TYR A 52 5.82 -14.79 -9.59
N GLN A 53 6.44 -13.61 -9.60
CA GLN A 53 7.76 -13.39 -9.03
C GLN A 53 7.70 -12.18 -8.11
N THR A 54 8.16 -12.36 -6.88
CA THR A 54 8.33 -11.26 -5.93
C THR A 54 9.53 -10.41 -6.33
N TYR A 55 9.31 -9.10 -6.46
CA TYR A 55 10.38 -8.14 -6.69
C TYR A 55 9.97 -6.80 -6.06
N ARG A 56 10.86 -6.22 -5.28
CA ARG A 56 10.56 -4.96 -4.58
C ARG A 56 10.53 -3.81 -5.59
N ALA A 57 9.61 -2.87 -5.39
CA ALA A 57 9.45 -1.73 -6.28
C ALA A 57 10.72 -0.86 -6.37
N GLU A 58 11.45 -0.72 -5.25
CA GLU A 58 12.71 0.02 -5.17
C GLU A 58 13.81 -0.60 -6.05
N ASP A 59 13.87 -1.93 -6.10
CA ASP A 59 14.82 -2.64 -6.95
C ASP A 59 14.41 -2.57 -8.41
N LEU A 60 13.09 -2.66 -8.70
CA LEU A 60 12.54 -2.51 -10.05
C LEU A 60 12.79 -1.12 -10.61
N ALA A 61 12.67 -0.06 -9.80
CA ALA A 61 12.95 1.31 -10.22
C ALA A 61 14.36 1.49 -10.78
N ASN A 62 15.33 0.71 -10.27
CA ASN A 62 16.71 0.72 -10.75
C ASN A 62 16.91 -0.14 -12.02
N VAL A 63 16.12 -1.20 -12.21
CA VAL A 63 16.30 -2.18 -13.29
C VAL A 63 15.50 -1.83 -14.53
N LEU A 64 14.24 -1.42 -14.38
CA LEU A 64 13.30 -1.20 -15.49
C LEU A 64 13.78 -0.17 -16.52
N PRO A 65 14.39 0.98 -16.18
CA PRO A 65 14.83 1.95 -17.18
C PRO A 65 15.83 1.37 -18.16
N ALA A 66 16.77 0.53 -17.69
CA ALA A 66 17.75 -0.13 -18.55
C ALA A 66 17.09 -1.20 -19.43
N GLN A 67 16.14 -1.96 -18.90
CA GLN A 67 15.36 -2.96 -19.66
C GLN A 67 14.55 -2.28 -20.76
N PHE A 68 13.81 -1.22 -20.45
CA PHE A 68 12.99 -0.47 -21.42
C PHE A 68 13.85 0.17 -22.53
N SER A 69 15.02 0.72 -22.16
CA SER A 69 16.00 1.22 -23.15
C SER A 69 16.48 0.13 -24.11
N ALA A 70 16.57 -1.11 -23.63
CA ALA A 70 16.92 -2.27 -24.43
C ALA A 70 15.69 -2.90 -25.16
N LYS A 71 14.50 -2.27 -25.06
CA LYS A 71 13.22 -2.79 -25.57
C LYS A 71 12.89 -4.19 -25.05
N LYS A 72 13.08 -4.39 -23.76
CA LYS A 72 12.80 -5.64 -23.04
C LYS A 72 11.96 -5.35 -21.81
N SER A 73 11.26 -6.37 -21.33
CA SER A 73 10.58 -6.38 -20.05
C SER A 73 10.90 -7.65 -19.28
N PRO A 74 11.06 -7.58 -17.95
CA PRO A 74 11.25 -8.78 -17.12
C PRO A 74 9.93 -9.55 -16.89
N ALA A 75 8.77 -8.94 -17.11
CA ALA A 75 7.46 -9.55 -16.98
C ALA A 75 6.43 -8.88 -17.88
N ASP A 76 5.26 -9.50 -17.99
CA ASP A 76 4.14 -9.03 -18.83
C ASP A 76 3.22 -8.05 -18.07
N VAL A 77 3.06 -8.24 -16.75
CA VAL A 77 2.36 -7.31 -15.84
C VAL A 77 3.28 -7.00 -14.67
N ILE A 78 3.41 -5.72 -14.34
CA ILE A 78 4.31 -5.26 -13.28
C ILE A 78 3.57 -4.32 -12.33
N PHE A 79 3.61 -4.63 -11.04
CA PHE A 79 3.15 -3.71 -9.99
C PHE A 79 4.25 -2.71 -9.64
N MET A 80 3.88 -1.43 -9.62
CA MET A 80 4.85 -0.34 -9.43
C MET A 80 4.16 0.94 -8.97
N TRP A 81 4.92 1.88 -8.45
CA TRP A 81 4.46 3.21 -8.06
C TRP A 81 3.90 4.01 -9.26
N SER A 82 2.88 4.79 -8.99
CA SER A 82 2.25 5.66 -10.00
C SER A 82 3.23 6.65 -10.61
N SER A 83 4.13 7.23 -9.82
CA SER A 83 5.18 8.15 -10.28
C SER A 83 6.11 7.53 -11.33
N PHE A 84 6.43 6.24 -11.18
CA PHE A 84 7.19 5.50 -12.20
C PHE A 84 6.37 5.32 -13.48
N ILE A 85 5.10 4.94 -13.36
CA ILE A 85 4.20 4.71 -14.50
C ILE A 85 4.07 5.99 -15.34
N THR A 86 3.73 7.11 -14.71
CA THR A 86 3.55 8.39 -15.41
C THR A 86 4.82 8.95 -16.02
N SER A 87 5.98 8.68 -15.41
CA SER A 87 7.29 9.08 -15.97
C SER A 87 7.74 8.22 -17.15
N ASN A 88 7.13 7.06 -17.40
CA ASN A 88 7.56 6.08 -18.39
C ASN A 88 6.48 5.71 -19.43
N THR A 89 5.47 6.55 -19.66
CA THR A 89 4.32 6.27 -20.54
C THR A 89 4.71 5.80 -21.94
N LYS A 90 5.84 6.26 -22.49
CA LYS A 90 6.36 5.82 -23.80
C LYS A 90 6.76 4.33 -23.86
N SER A 91 6.92 3.69 -22.72
CA SER A 91 7.33 2.29 -22.58
C SER A 91 6.23 1.41 -21.97
N ILE A 92 5.05 1.97 -21.78
CA ILE A 92 3.90 1.34 -21.13
C ILE A 92 2.70 1.38 -22.07
N VAL A 93 1.92 0.32 -22.09
CA VAL A 93 0.72 0.21 -22.93
C VAL A 93 -0.37 1.12 -22.36
N GLU A 94 -1.00 1.91 -23.23
CA GLU A 94 -2.20 2.66 -22.88
C GLU A 94 -3.37 1.70 -22.63
N LEU A 95 -4.09 1.89 -21.52
CA LEU A 95 -5.16 1.01 -21.07
C LEU A 95 -6.56 1.64 -21.15
N THR A 96 -6.70 2.88 -21.62
CA THR A 96 -7.97 3.64 -21.66
C THR A 96 -9.11 2.84 -22.30
N GLU A 97 -8.85 2.18 -23.43
CA GLU A 97 -9.84 1.37 -24.15
C GLU A 97 -9.81 -0.12 -23.74
N VAL A 98 -8.95 -0.48 -22.78
CA VAL A 98 -8.75 -1.87 -22.36
C VAL A 98 -9.57 -2.18 -21.11
N ILE A 99 -9.64 -1.24 -20.17
CA ILE A 99 -10.33 -1.40 -18.89
C ILE A 99 -11.59 -0.52 -18.85
N ASP A 100 -12.52 -0.87 -17.96
CA ASP A 100 -13.67 -0.02 -17.68
C ASP A 100 -13.28 1.09 -16.69
N THR A 101 -12.94 2.27 -17.21
CA THR A 101 -12.51 3.41 -16.40
C THR A 101 -13.64 4.00 -15.55
N ASP A 102 -14.89 3.82 -15.96
CA ASP A 102 -16.07 4.32 -15.25
C ASP A 102 -16.43 3.45 -14.03
N ALA A 103 -15.94 2.22 -13.98
CA ALA A 103 -16.17 1.33 -12.84
C ALA A 103 -15.38 1.71 -11.59
N TYR A 104 -14.36 2.56 -11.71
CA TYR A 104 -13.49 2.93 -10.60
C TYR A 104 -14.12 3.98 -9.68
N ILE A 105 -13.80 3.89 -8.40
CA ILE A 105 -14.13 4.97 -7.45
C ILE A 105 -13.44 6.28 -7.86
N PRO A 106 -14.05 7.44 -7.59
CA PRO A 106 -13.47 8.73 -7.96
C PRO A 106 -12.03 8.90 -7.48
N GLY A 107 -11.15 9.33 -8.37
CA GLY A 107 -9.75 9.61 -8.09
C GLY A 107 -8.80 8.40 -8.12
N ALA A 108 -9.31 7.16 -8.21
CA ALA A 108 -8.46 5.98 -8.18
C ALA A 108 -7.45 5.90 -9.34
N LEU A 109 -7.80 6.40 -10.50
CA LEU A 109 -6.94 6.41 -11.69
C LEU A 109 -6.14 7.71 -11.89
N ASP A 110 -6.37 8.75 -11.08
CA ASP A 110 -5.76 10.08 -11.30
C ASP A 110 -4.23 10.01 -11.41
N ASN A 111 -3.60 9.24 -10.51
CA ASN A 111 -2.14 9.12 -10.44
C ASN A 111 -1.51 8.27 -11.57
N VAL A 112 -2.30 7.63 -12.42
CA VAL A 112 -1.84 6.84 -13.57
C VAL A 112 -2.45 7.32 -14.88
N THR A 113 -3.10 8.48 -14.85
CA THR A 113 -3.67 9.16 -16.01
C THR A 113 -2.75 10.31 -16.43
N ALA A 114 -2.36 10.31 -17.69
CA ALA A 114 -1.53 11.37 -18.25
C ALA A 114 -2.35 12.66 -18.50
N ALA A 115 -1.66 13.78 -18.75
CA ALA A 115 -2.29 15.08 -18.95
C ALA A 115 -3.24 15.16 -20.16
N ASP A 116 -3.12 14.26 -21.12
CA ASP A 116 -4.02 14.10 -22.26
C ASP A 116 -5.24 13.21 -22.00
N GLY A 117 -5.36 12.67 -20.79
CA GLY A 117 -6.44 11.79 -20.35
C GLY A 117 -6.19 10.30 -20.60
N ALA A 118 -5.05 9.92 -21.16
CA ALA A 118 -4.71 8.52 -21.40
C ALA A 118 -4.30 7.81 -20.10
N VAL A 119 -4.86 6.63 -19.85
CA VAL A 119 -4.61 5.81 -18.67
C VAL A 119 -3.53 4.78 -18.95
N TYR A 120 -2.49 4.72 -18.11
CA TYR A 120 -1.32 3.85 -18.30
C TYR A 120 -1.14 2.78 -17.23
N GLY A 121 -2.06 2.69 -16.27
CA GLY A 121 -2.04 1.67 -15.23
C GLY A 121 -3.44 1.36 -14.73
N ILE A 122 -3.58 0.23 -14.07
CA ILE A 122 -4.77 -0.09 -13.30
C ILE A 122 -4.56 0.28 -11.83
N ALA A 123 -5.57 0.77 -11.17
CA ALA A 123 -5.65 0.83 -9.72
C ALA A 123 -6.19 -0.52 -9.23
N TYR A 124 -5.30 -1.43 -8.79
CA TYR A 124 -5.71 -2.79 -8.44
C TYR A 124 -6.51 -2.82 -7.15
N THR A 125 -5.89 -2.51 -6.03
CA THR A 125 -6.57 -2.34 -4.74
C THR A 125 -5.95 -1.17 -3.99
N ALA A 126 -6.69 -0.70 -3.00
CA ALA A 126 -6.24 0.36 -2.12
C ALA A 126 -6.01 -0.14 -0.70
N LYS A 127 -5.29 0.63 0.06
CA LYS A 127 -5.00 0.44 1.47
C LYS A 127 -5.07 1.77 2.18
N VAL A 128 -5.45 1.76 3.44
CA VAL A 128 -5.38 2.95 4.30
C VAL A 128 -4.36 2.74 5.41
N LYS A 129 -3.82 3.84 5.91
CA LYS A 129 -2.92 3.86 7.06
C LYS A 129 -3.66 4.47 8.25
N PRO A 130 -4.48 3.64 8.98
CA PRO A 130 -5.50 4.16 9.89
C PRO A 130 -4.92 4.68 11.21
N GLY A 131 -3.72 4.24 11.59
CA GLY A 131 -3.10 4.69 12.83
C GLY A 131 -2.40 3.58 13.62
N PHE A 132 -2.57 3.63 14.92
CA PHE A 132 -1.94 2.71 15.87
C PHE A 132 -2.83 1.50 16.14
N TRP A 133 -2.35 0.35 15.71
CA TRP A 133 -2.98 -0.93 15.96
C TRP A 133 -2.69 -1.43 17.36
N TYR A 134 -3.67 -2.11 17.95
CA TYR A 134 -3.55 -2.80 19.23
C TYR A 134 -4.38 -4.08 19.24
N ARG A 135 -4.03 -5.02 20.10
CA ARG A 135 -4.83 -6.19 20.35
C ARG A 135 -5.88 -5.88 21.41
N LYS A 136 -7.15 -6.17 21.12
CA LYS A 136 -8.27 -5.96 22.04
C LYS A 136 -8.03 -6.72 23.34
N SER A 137 -7.58 -7.98 23.24
CA SER A 137 -7.25 -8.83 24.40
C SER A 137 -6.18 -8.21 25.29
N PHE A 138 -5.14 -7.57 24.72
CA PHE A 138 -4.10 -6.88 25.48
C PHE A 138 -4.66 -5.65 26.20
N PHE A 139 -5.46 -4.84 25.53
CA PHE A 139 -6.07 -3.66 26.14
C PHE A 139 -7.03 -4.04 27.27
N GLU A 140 -7.87 -5.05 27.08
CA GLU A 140 -8.78 -5.56 28.09
C GLU A 140 -8.03 -6.09 29.31
N ALA A 141 -7.01 -6.93 29.11
CA ALA A 141 -6.21 -7.53 30.18
C ALA A 141 -5.50 -6.47 31.07
N HIS A 142 -5.19 -5.29 30.50
CA HIS A 142 -4.47 -4.22 31.22
C HIS A 142 -5.35 -3.00 31.54
N GLY A 143 -6.65 -3.06 31.27
CA GLY A 143 -7.58 -1.96 31.52
C GLY A 143 -7.23 -0.69 30.75
N LEU A 144 -6.74 -0.85 29.48
CA LEU A 144 -6.37 0.24 28.60
C LEU A 144 -7.54 0.61 27.70
N THR A 145 -7.57 1.85 27.24
CA THR A 145 -8.58 2.38 26.30
C THR A 145 -7.91 3.22 25.23
N ALA A 146 -8.51 3.24 24.03
CA ALA A 146 -8.06 4.13 22.96
C ALA A 146 -8.15 5.60 23.44
N PRO A 147 -7.14 6.44 23.13
CA PRO A 147 -7.09 7.82 23.60
C PRO A 147 -8.01 8.73 22.78
N SER A 148 -8.59 9.76 23.43
CA SER A 148 -9.40 10.80 22.80
C SER A 148 -8.69 12.15 22.72
N SER A 149 -7.50 12.27 23.31
CA SER A 149 -6.67 13.46 23.30
C SER A 149 -5.18 13.11 23.25
N TRP A 150 -4.35 14.09 22.87
CA TRP A 150 -2.89 13.93 22.88
C TRP A 150 -2.35 13.55 24.27
N ASP A 151 -2.86 14.18 25.34
CA ASP A 151 -2.41 13.90 26.70
C ASP A 151 -2.80 12.49 27.13
N GLU A 152 -3.99 12.00 26.75
CA GLU A 152 -4.40 10.63 26.97
C GLU A 152 -3.55 9.65 26.17
N PHE A 153 -3.14 10.00 24.93
CA PHE A 153 -2.23 9.17 24.15
C PHE A 153 -0.88 9.03 24.84
N VAL A 154 -0.28 10.13 25.29
CA VAL A 154 0.98 10.08 26.05
C VAL A 154 0.82 9.26 27.34
N ALA A 155 -0.28 9.46 28.07
CA ALA A 155 -0.56 8.69 29.30
C ALA A 155 -0.75 7.19 29.02
N LEU A 156 -1.35 6.83 27.86
CA LEU A 156 -1.45 5.44 27.41
C LEU A 156 -0.07 4.84 27.15
N LEU A 157 0.82 5.57 26.46
CA LEU A 157 2.19 5.11 26.20
C LEU A 157 2.98 4.85 27.49
N GLU A 158 2.85 5.72 28.49
CA GLU A 158 3.48 5.52 29.81
C GLU A 158 2.95 4.24 30.49
N LYS A 159 1.64 4.01 30.46
CA LYS A 159 1.04 2.80 31.05
C LYS A 159 1.52 1.53 30.35
N ILE A 160 1.54 1.54 29.01
CA ILE A 160 2.00 0.39 28.23
C ILE A 160 3.47 0.12 28.54
N LYS A 161 4.33 1.14 28.51
CA LYS A 161 5.77 1.02 28.79
C LYS A 161 6.06 0.50 30.20
N ALA A 162 5.19 0.80 31.17
CA ALA A 162 5.30 0.32 32.54
C ALA A 162 4.74 -1.09 32.76
N THR A 163 4.09 -1.70 31.76
CA THR A 163 3.50 -3.03 31.85
C THR A 163 4.58 -4.11 31.89
N PRO A 164 4.59 -5.01 32.86
CA PRO A 164 5.58 -6.08 32.94
C PRO A 164 5.60 -6.96 31.70
N GLY A 165 6.77 -7.25 31.17
CA GLY A 165 6.96 -8.09 29.98
C GLY A 165 6.93 -7.33 28.65
N ILE A 166 6.52 -6.07 28.62
CA ILE A 166 6.54 -5.22 27.44
C ILE A 166 7.96 -4.66 27.22
N LYS A 167 8.48 -4.79 26.00
CA LYS A 167 9.79 -4.23 25.62
C LYS A 167 9.72 -2.72 25.41
N ASN A 168 8.67 -2.24 24.74
CA ASN A 168 8.41 -0.81 24.56
C ASN A 168 6.93 -0.55 24.24
N ALA A 169 6.50 0.72 24.30
CA ALA A 169 5.11 1.08 24.06
C ALA A 169 4.68 0.88 22.61
N ILE A 170 5.50 1.33 21.66
CA ILE A 170 5.22 1.29 20.23
C ILE A 170 6.31 0.48 19.52
N ALA A 171 5.92 -0.53 18.77
CA ALA A 171 6.78 -1.23 17.84
C ALA A 171 7.10 -0.35 16.63
N SER A 172 8.37 -0.25 16.21
CA SER A 172 8.81 0.52 15.05
C SER A 172 9.19 -0.41 13.91
N GLY A 173 8.33 -0.49 12.90
CA GLY A 173 8.67 -1.12 11.65
C GLY A 173 9.69 -0.30 10.88
N ASN A 174 10.57 -0.99 10.18
CA ASN A 174 11.49 -0.41 9.21
C ASN A 174 11.82 -1.48 8.15
N GLY A 175 12.82 -1.24 7.38
CA GLY A 175 13.32 -2.05 6.28
C GLY A 175 14.04 -1.11 5.35
N VAL A 176 13.37 -0.69 4.30
CA VAL A 176 13.89 0.31 3.35
C VAL A 176 13.64 1.76 3.79
N GLY A 177 12.63 2.02 4.60
CA GLY A 177 12.32 3.36 5.13
C GLY A 177 10.85 3.72 5.13
N TRP A 178 10.04 3.14 4.25
CA TRP A 178 8.61 3.45 4.13
C TRP A 178 7.81 3.27 5.45
N PRO A 179 8.09 2.31 6.36
CA PRO A 179 7.33 2.24 7.61
C PRO A 179 7.54 3.46 8.52
N LEU A 180 8.72 4.11 8.44
CA LEU A 180 8.97 5.35 9.16
C LEU A 180 8.30 6.54 8.48
N SER A 181 8.18 6.52 7.13
CA SER A 181 7.40 7.48 6.35
C SER A 181 5.95 7.46 6.78
N ASP A 182 5.32 6.29 6.79
CA ASP A 182 3.92 6.10 7.17
C ASP A 182 3.58 6.73 8.53
N VAL A 183 4.44 6.48 9.53
CA VAL A 183 4.30 7.10 10.85
C VAL A 183 4.42 8.62 10.76
N THR A 184 5.42 9.13 10.02
CA THR A 184 5.68 10.56 9.89
C THR A 184 4.52 11.28 9.21
N GLU A 185 3.98 10.70 8.14
CA GLU A 185 2.81 11.22 7.44
C GLU A 185 1.58 11.31 8.36
N HIS A 186 1.39 10.29 9.19
CA HIS A 186 0.29 10.32 10.14
C HIS A 186 0.40 11.50 11.13
N PHE A 187 1.62 11.86 11.55
CA PHE A 187 1.86 13.06 12.37
C PHE A 187 1.68 14.36 11.59
N LEU A 188 2.13 14.42 10.32
CA LEU A 188 1.89 15.56 9.43
C LEU A 188 0.40 15.84 9.29
N ILE A 189 -0.40 14.82 9.01
CA ILE A 189 -1.85 14.93 8.85
C ILE A 189 -2.55 15.27 10.17
N ALA A 190 -2.17 14.60 11.28
CA ALA A 190 -2.83 14.82 12.57
C ALA A 190 -2.62 16.22 13.14
N PHE A 191 -1.44 16.81 12.97
CA PHE A 191 -1.07 18.10 13.55
C PHE A 191 -0.99 19.25 12.56
N GLY A 192 -0.92 18.96 11.26
CA GLY A 192 -0.91 19.97 10.20
C GLY A 192 -2.16 19.98 9.33
N GLY A 193 -2.97 18.92 9.44
CA GLY A 193 -4.13 18.70 8.56
C GLY A 193 -3.77 17.98 7.25
N PRO A 194 -4.76 17.41 6.57
CA PRO A 194 -4.56 16.79 5.27
C PRO A 194 -4.03 17.78 4.22
N GLU A 195 -4.37 19.05 4.36
CA GLU A 195 -3.93 20.13 3.48
C GLU A 195 -2.40 20.30 3.54
N LEU A 196 -1.78 20.14 4.73
CA LEU A 196 -0.32 20.24 4.88
C LEU A 196 0.40 19.17 4.04
N GLN A 197 -0.09 17.94 4.06
CA GLN A 197 0.52 16.86 3.25
C GLN A 197 0.34 17.11 1.75
N LYS A 198 -0.83 17.55 1.31
CA LYS A 198 -1.08 17.94 -0.09
C LYS A 198 -0.14 19.05 -0.54
N ASP A 199 -0.02 20.10 0.26
CA ASP A 199 0.87 21.23 -0.03
C ASP A 199 2.35 20.81 -0.10
N LEU A 200 2.76 19.82 0.71
CA LEU A 200 4.11 19.24 0.64
C LEU A 200 4.33 18.44 -0.65
N ILE A 201 3.35 17.61 -1.04
CA ILE A 201 3.40 16.83 -2.29
C ILE A 201 3.51 17.77 -3.50
N GLU A 202 2.75 18.84 -3.50
CA GLU A 202 2.69 19.83 -4.60
C GLU A 202 3.84 20.86 -4.57
N GLY A 203 4.67 20.86 -3.53
CA GLY A 203 5.74 21.85 -3.36
C GLY A 203 5.22 23.26 -2.99
N ASN A 204 3.97 23.39 -2.54
CA ASN A 204 3.34 24.65 -2.16
C ASN A 204 3.75 25.13 -0.76
N THR A 205 4.35 24.27 0.06
CA THR A 205 4.87 24.63 1.38
C THR A 205 6.29 24.10 1.59
N SER A 206 7.04 24.82 2.40
CA SER A 206 8.42 24.44 2.73
C SER A 206 8.47 23.37 3.83
N TRP A 207 9.39 22.43 3.69
CA TRP A 207 9.72 21.44 4.73
C TRP A 207 10.22 22.11 6.02
N THR A 208 10.82 23.29 5.92
CA THR A 208 11.29 24.08 7.08
C THR A 208 10.19 24.95 7.70
N SER A 209 8.96 24.89 7.19
CA SER A 209 7.83 25.67 7.72
C SER A 209 7.52 25.34 9.19
N TYR A 210 6.89 26.30 9.89
CA TYR A 210 6.47 26.09 11.27
C TYR A 210 5.48 24.91 11.40
N ALA A 211 4.57 24.75 10.43
CA ALA A 211 3.57 23.69 10.46
C ALA A 211 4.22 22.30 10.42
N VAL A 212 5.15 22.07 9.48
CA VAL A 212 5.92 20.81 9.36
C VAL A 212 6.75 20.56 10.63
N ARG A 213 7.50 21.57 11.09
CA ARG A 213 8.32 21.48 12.30
C ARG A 213 7.48 21.12 13.53
N ASN A 214 6.30 21.73 13.69
CA ASN A 214 5.40 21.43 14.80
C ASN A 214 4.85 20.00 14.72
N ALA A 215 4.45 19.54 13.56
CA ALA A 215 3.90 18.20 13.36
C ALA A 215 4.96 17.12 13.62
N ILE A 216 6.12 17.19 12.97
CA ILE A 216 7.21 16.24 13.17
C ILE A 216 7.82 16.38 14.56
N GLY A 217 7.82 17.58 15.16
CA GLY A 217 8.24 17.80 16.54
C GLY A 217 7.43 17.01 17.57
N LYS A 218 6.15 16.68 17.29
CA LYS A 218 5.36 15.76 18.12
C LYS A 218 5.86 14.32 18.05
N LEU A 219 6.26 13.88 16.87
CA LEU A 219 6.88 12.57 16.68
C LEU A 219 8.24 12.50 17.41
N VAL A 220 9.09 13.51 17.19
CA VAL A 220 10.40 13.65 17.86
C VAL A 220 10.24 13.60 19.39
N TYR A 221 9.25 14.30 19.94
CA TYR A 221 8.94 14.26 21.37
C TYR A 221 8.72 12.82 21.89
N LEU A 222 8.03 11.96 21.10
CA LEU A 222 7.81 10.55 21.49
C LEU A 222 9.08 9.71 21.35
N ILE A 223 9.89 9.97 20.32
CA ILE A 223 11.16 9.28 20.08
C ILE A 223 12.14 9.58 21.22
N GLU A 224 12.33 10.85 21.60
CA GLU A 224 13.20 11.28 22.69
C GLU A 224 12.82 10.69 24.06
N ARG A 225 11.52 10.43 24.27
CA ARG A 225 11.03 9.76 25.50
C ARG A 225 11.16 8.24 25.44
N GLY A 226 11.63 7.71 24.31
CA GLY A 226 11.82 6.27 24.13
C GLY A 226 10.51 5.49 24.16
N TYR A 227 9.44 6.02 23.58
CA TYR A 227 8.19 5.28 23.41
C TYR A 227 8.21 4.37 22.19
N PHE A 228 8.99 4.70 21.17
CA PHE A 228 9.22 3.85 20.00
C PHE A 228 10.36 2.86 20.28
N SER A 229 10.23 1.63 19.80
CA SER A 229 11.32 0.67 19.77
C SER A 229 12.38 1.11 18.75
N GLU A 230 13.54 0.44 18.79
CA GLU A 230 14.46 0.53 17.67
C GLU A 230 13.82 0.03 16.38
N PRO A 231 14.03 0.72 15.25
CA PRO A 231 13.47 0.30 13.97
C PRO A 231 13.98 -1.09 13.56
N THR A 232 13.06 -2.00 13.36
CA THR A 232 13.32 -3.39 12.99
C THR A 232 12.59 -3.71 11.69
N GLU A 233 13.06 -4.69 10.93
CA GLU A 233 12.36 -5.14 9.73
C GLU A 233 10.86 -5.36 10.05
N TRP A 234 9.97 -4.82 9.20
CA TRP A 234 8.57 -4.60 9.55
C TRP A 234 7.76 -5.89 9.75
N THR A 235 8.07 -6.97 9.03
CA THR A 235 7.36 -8.25 9.25
C THR A 235 7.85 -8.95 10.52
N THR A 236 9.13 -8.84 10.82
CA THR A 236 9.70 -9.35 12.08
C THR A 236 9.11 -8.64 13.29
N ILE A 237 8.99 -7.31 13.25
CA ILE A 237 8.43 -6.55 14.37
C ILE A 237 6.90 -6.73 14.48
N LEU A 238 6.20 -6.98 13.34
CA LEU A 238 4.79 -7.36 13.34
C LEU A 238 4.59 -8.65 14.16
N GLU A 239 5.40 -9.67 13.91
CA GLU A 239 5.34 -10.93 14.65
C GLU A 239 5.62 -10.72 16.14
N GLN A 240 6.65 -9.95 16.49
CA GLN A 240 6.97 -9.64 17.90
C GLN A 240 5.85 -8.88 18.59
N TRP A 241 5.25 -7.88 17.93
CA TRP A 241 4.11 -7.15 18.45
C TRP A 241 2.90 -8.07 18.62
N TRP A 242 2.61 -8.93 17.65
CA TRP A 242 1.52 -9.89 17.73
C TRP A 242 1.70 -10.86 18.89
N ASN A 243 2.92 -11.28 19.16
CA ASN A 243 3.29 -12.12 20.30
C ASN A 243 3.30 -11.37 21.65
N GLY A 244 2.97 -10.09 21.68
CA GLY A 244 2.77 -9.32 22.92
C GLY A 244 4.03 -8.66 23.49
N GLU A 245 5.06 -8.49 22.70
CA GLU A 245 6.28 -7.80 23.14
C GLU A 245 6.12 -6.27 23.17
N TYR A 246 5.13 -5.74 22.45
CA TYR A 246 4.79 -4.33 22.36
C TYR A 246 3.29 -4.12 22.49
N GLY A 247 2.88 -2.93 22.93
CA GLY A 247 1.46 -2.60 23.11
C GLY A 247 0.78 -2.10 21.84
N LEU A 248 1.49 -1.29 21.06
CA LEU A 248 1.01 -0.65 19.84
C LEU A 248 1.94 -0.93 18.67
N TYR A 249 1.37 -0.91 17.46
CA TYR A 249 2.11 -0.94 16.21
C TYR A 249 1.47 0.02 15.21
N PHE A 250 2.22 0.97 14.67
CA PHE A 250 1.74 1.80 13.56
C PHE A 250 1.98 1.06 12.25
N MET A 251 0.92 0.80 11.50
CA MET A 251 1.00 0.11 10.21
C MET A 251 -0.27 0.33 9.40
N GLY A 252 -0.19 0.08 8.11
CA GLY A 252 -1.34 0.12 7.24
C GLY A 252 -2.29 -1.08 7.42
N GLN A 253 -3.43 -0.98 6.80
CA GLN A 253 -4.53 -1.95 6.91
C GLN A 253 -4.12 -3.38 6.52
N TRP A 254 -3.14 -3.56 5.66
CA TRP A 254 -2.73 -4.88 5.16
C TRP A 254 -2.40 -5.90 6.26
N ILE A 255 -2.06 -5.48 7.47
CA ILE A 255 -1.79 -6.40 8.57
C ILE A 255 -3.03 -7.21 8.98
N THR A 256 -4.25 -6.79 8.62
CA THR A 256 -5.46 -7.56 8.94
C THR A 256 -5.52 -8.90 8.21
N GLY A 257 -4.87 -9.02 7.06
CA GLY A 257 -4.68 -10.27 6.34
C GLY A 257 -3.44 -11.07 6.76
N MET A 258 -2.62 -10.55 7.69
CA MET A 258 -1.31 -11.12 8.03
C MET A 258 -1.23 -11.72 9.45
N VAL A 259 -2.25 -11.55 10.27
CA VAL A 259 -2.31 -12.08 11.64
C VAL A 259 -3.29 -13.24 11.72
N ASP A 260 -3.03 -14.17 12.64
CA ASP A 260 -3.84 -15.40 12.77
C ASP A 260 -5.28 -15.13 13.23
N ASP A 261 -5.52 -14.08 14.02
CA ASP A 261 -6.82 -13.69 14.57
C ASP A 261 -7.07 -12.19 14.38
N SER A 262 -7.57 -11.83 13.19
CA SER A 262 -7.90 -10.44 12.88
C SER A 262 -9.07 -9.89 13.72
N ASP A 263 -9.86 -10.72 14.35
CA ASP A 263 -10.95 -10.29 15.25
C ASP A 263 -10.40 -9.68 16.56
N ASP A 264 -9.16 -10.02 16.96
CA ASP A 264 -8.47 -9.39 18.10
C ASP A 264 -7.88 -8.01 17.77
N LEU A 265 -7.85 -7.62 16.49
CA LEU A 265 -7.34 -6.32 16.05
C LEU A 265 -8.33 -5.19 16.34
N ALA A 266 -7.77 -4.06 16.78
CA ALA A 266 -8.41 -2.76 16.72
C ALA A 266 -7.37 -1.67 16.43
N VAL A 267 -7.82 -0.51 15.99
CA VAL A 267 -6.96 0.60 15.59
C VAL A 267 -7.55 1.93 16.04
N PHE A 268 -6.71 2.88 16.35
CA PHE A 268 -7.10 4.27 16.55
C PHE A 268 -6.15 5.21 15.81
N SER A 269 -6.69 6.27 15.25
CA SER A 269 -5.93 7.38 14.69
C SER A 269 -5.46 8.31 15.83
N LEU A 270 -4.42 9.11 15.60
CA LEU A 270 -4.08 10.18 16.55
C LEU A 270 -5.29 11.10 16.78
N PRO A 271 -5.60 11.42 18.04
CA PRO A 271 -6.76 12.23 18.36
C PRO A 271 -6.79 13.58 17.64
N GLY A 272 -7.90 13.88 17.01
CA GLY A 272 -8.09 15.10 16.24
C GLY A 272 -7.62 15.04 14.79
N SER A 273 -7.11 13.90 14.32
CA SER A 273 -6.78 13.72 12.90
C SER A 273 -8.04 13.85 12.04
N ARG A 274 -7.95 14.65 10.96
CA ARG A 274 -9.04 14.89 10.00
C ARG A 274 -8.80 14.20 8.67
N GLY A 275 -7.65 13.55 8.51
CA GLY A 275 -7.26 12.89 7.28
C GLY A 275 -6.57 11.55 7.54
N MET A 276 -6.44 10.78 6.48
CA MET A 276 -5.82 9.45 6.48
C MET A 276 -5.11 9.21 5.15
N VAL A 277 -3.93 8.60 5.20
CA VAL A 277 -3.23 8.21 4.00
C VAL A 277 -3.97 7.08 3.31
N PHE A 278 -4.15 7.24 2.00
CA PHE A 278 -4.77 6.29 1.09
C PHE A 278 -3.73 5.94 0.02
N SER A 279 -3.34 4.68 -0.02
CA SER A 279 -2.34 4.16 -0.96
C SER A 279 -2.99 3.16 -1.90
N ILE A 280 -2.63 3.20 -3.18
CA ILE A 280 -3.16 2.30 -4.21
C ILE A 280 -2.02 1.47 -4.77
N ASP A 281 -2.26 0.17 -4.92
CA ASP A 281 -1.37 -0.72 -5.66
C ASP A 281 -1.68 -0.60 -7.15
N TYR A 282 -0.76 0.02 -7.89
CA TYR A 282 -0.88 0.17 -9.34
C TYR A 282 -0.15 -0.94 -10.08
N ALA A 283 -0.71 -1.36 -11.22
CA ALA A 283 -0.05 -2.28 -12.13
C ALA A 283 -0.15 -1.79 -13.57
N PHE A 284 0.82 -2.15 -14.39
CA PHE A 284 0.88 -1.76 -15.78
C PHE A 284 1.36 -2.90 -16.68
N VAL A 285 1.14 -2.76 -17.98
CA VAL A 285 1.64 -3.66 -19.03
C VAL A 285 2.78 -2.94 -19.76
N PRO A 286 4.03 -3.47 -19.71
CA PRO A 286 5.11 -2.91 -20.52
C PRO A 286 4.84 -3.03 -22.01
N GLU A 287 5.22 -2.00 -22.80
CA GLU A 287 5.11 -2.06 -24.26
C GLU A 287 5.92 -3.23 -24.86
N PHE A 288 6.93 -3.69 -24.13
CA PHE A 288 7.83 -4.77 -24.51
C PHE A 288 7.48 -6.13 -23.86
N ALA A 289 6.26 -6.28 -23.32
CA ALA A 289 5.77 -7.53 -22.78
C ALA A 289 5.78 -8.64 -23.85
N ALA A 290 6.21 -9.84 -23.47
CA ALA A 290 6.33 -10.96 -24.38
C ALA A 290 4.94 -11.55 -24.72
N ASN A 291 4.03 -11.56 -23.74
CA ASN A 291 2.67 -12.13 -23.85
C ASN A 291 1.63 -11.00 -23.61
N LYS A 292 1.67 -10.00 -24.51
CA LYS A 292 0.86 -8.77 -24.36
C LYS A 292 -0.64 -9.04 -24.33
N THR A 293 -1.14 -9.98 -25.13
CA THR A 293 -2.57 -10.34 -25.16
C THR A 293 -3.03 -10.90 -23.82
N GLU A 294 -2.26 -11.83 -23.26
CA GLU A 294 -2.53 -12.46 -21.97
C GLU A 294 -2.40 -11.45 -20.83
N ALA A 295 -1.46 -10.51 -20.94
CA ALA A 295 -1.29 -9.41 -19.98
C ALA A 295 -2.52 -8.49 -19.96
N LEU A 296 -3.06 -8.13 -21.12
CA LEU A 296 -4.27 -7.31 -21.23
C LEU A 296 -5.50 -8.01 -20.65
N GLU A 297 -5.63 -9.33 -20.84
CA GLU A 297 -6.71 -10.09 -20.20
C GLU A 297 -6.54 -10.14 -18.67
N LEU A 298 -5.30 -10.27 -18.17
CA LEU A 298 -5.05 -10.23 -16.74
C LEU A 298 -5.37 -8.85 -16.13
N VAL A 299 -4.94 -7.75 -16.74
CA VAL A 299 -5.24 -6.42 -16.19
C VAL A 299 -6.74 -6.10 -16.22
N LYS A 300 -7.49 -6.59 -17.21
CA LYS A 300 -8.97 -6.51 -17.20
C LYS A 300 -9.57 -7.27 -16.02
N PHE A 301 -9.05 -8.46 -15.72
CA PHE A 301 -9.52 -9.26 -14.59
C PHE A 301 -9.20 -8.60 -13.25
N LEU A 302 -7.97 -8.09 -13.11
CA LEU A 302 -7.52 -7.40 -11.89
C LEU A 302 -8.27 -6.08 -11.65
N SER A 303 -8.65 -5.37 -12.71
CA SER A 303 -9.42 -4.12 -12.64
C SER A 303 -10.93 -4.33 -12.48
N GLY A 304 -11.41 -5.58 -12.56
CA GLY A 304 -12.84 -5.90 -12.48
C GLY A 304 -13.31 -6.25 -11.06
N GLU A 305 -14.63 -6.17 -10.85
CA GLU A 305 -15.29 -6.53 -9.59
C GLU A 305 -14.85 -7.90 -9.06
N LYS A 306 -14.76 -8.91 -9.92
CA LYS A 306 -14.45 -10.28 -9.52
C LYS A 306 -13.03 -10.41 -8.95
N GLY A 307 -12.02 -9.87 -9.65
CA GLY A 307 -10.64 -9.92 -9.20
C GLY A 307 -10.47 -9.20 -7.86
N GLN A 308 -11.02 -8.01 -7.74
CA GLN A 308 -10.94 -7.22 -6.52
C GLN A 308 -11.78 -7.81 -5.38
N SER A 309 -12.97 -8.36 -5.65
CA SER A 309 -13.76 -9.07 -4.62
C SER A 309 -13.01 -10.23 -3.99
N ILE A 310 -12.26 -11.00 -4.78
CA ILE A 310 -11.44 -12.08 -4.26
C ILE A 310 -10.32 -11.52 -3.38
N GLN A 311 -9.62 -10.48 -3.82
CA GLN A 311 -8.55 -9.87 -3.04
C GLN A 311 -9.05 -9.31 -1.71
N VAL A 312 -10.11 -8.51 -1.70
CA VAL A 312 -10.61 -7.91 -0.45
C VAL A 312 -11.15 -8.96 0.53
N SER A 313 -11.59 -10.12 0.03
CA SER A 313 -12.02 -11.21 0.90
C SER A 313 -10.87 -11.87 1.69
N GLN A 314 -9.62 -11.68 1.26
CA GLN A 314 -8.44 -12.14 1.98
C GLN A 314 -8.06 -11.20 3.15
N GLY A 315 -8.68 -10.02 3.23
CA GLY A 315 -8.35 -8.98 4.20
C GLY A 315 -7.22 -8.05 3.75
N GLY A 316 -7.09 -6.93 4.44
CA GLY A 316 -5.99 -5.99 4.25
C GLY A 316 -6.07 -5.07 3.03
N HIS A 317 -7.16 -5.12 2.28
CA HIS A 317 -7.33 -4.37 1.04
C HIS A 317 -8.69 -3.69 0.96
N ILE A 318 -8.75 -2.58 0.24
CA ILE A 318 -9.98 -1.89 -0.16
C ILE A 318 -10.08 -1.97 -1.69
N ALA A 319 -11.25 -2.31 -2.22
CA ALA A 319 -11.47 -2.30 -3.66
C ALA A 319 -11.47 -0.86 -4.20
N THR A 320 -10.90 -0.70 -5.37
CA THR A 320 -10.92 0.56 -6.14
C THR A 320 -12.07 0.62 -7.14
N VAL A 321 -12.82 -0.47 -7.26
CA VAL A 321 -14.10 -0.57 -7.99
C VAL A 321 -15.20 -0.98 -7.03
N GLU A 322 -16.48 -0.81 -7.44
CA GLU A 322 -17.59 -1.18 -6.60
C GLU A 322 -17.64 -2.71 -6.37
N VAL A 323 -17.60 -3.12 -5.11
CA VAL A 323 -17.72 -4.51 -4.68
C VAL A 323 -18.73 -4.64 -3.54
N TYR A 324 -19.30 -5.83 -3.33
CA TYR A 324 -20.22 -6.05 -2.23
C TYR A 324 -19.51 -5.97 -0.87
N VAL A 325 -20.02 -5.15 0.05
CA VAL A 325 -19.49 -4.99 1.42
C VAL A 325 -19.39 -6.33 2.18
N SER A 326 -20.25 -7.30 1.85
CA SER A 326 -20.18 -8.65 2.43
C SER A 326 -18.88 -9.39 2.15
N ASN A 327 -18.13 -8.98 1.12
CA ASN A 327 -16.86 -9.62 0.75
C ASN A 327 -15.71 -9.26 1.70
N TYR A 328 -15.84 -8.18 2.49
CA TYR A 328 -14.81 -7.77 3.43
C TYR A 328 -14.86 -8.58 4.73
N PRO A 329 -13.71 -8.95 5.32
CA PRO A 329 -13.63 -9.43 6.71
C PRO A 329 -14.21 -8.41 7.71
N PRO A 330 -14.64 -8.85 8.92
CA PRO A 330 -15.25 -7.93 9.89
C PRO A 330 -14.39 -6.74 10.27
N VAL A 331 -13.07 -6.94 10.50
CA VAL A 331 -12.15 -5.87 10.86
C VAL A 331 -12.00 -4.84 9.73
N ASP A 332 -11.95 -5.27 8.46
CA ASP A 332 -11.85 -4.35 7.32
C ASP A 332 -13.13 -3.54 7.11
N LYS A 333 -14.30 -4.07 7.50
CA LYS A 333 -15.54 -3.29 7.55
C LYS A 333 -15.50 -2.18 8.61
N GLU A 334 -14.87 -2.45 9.76
CA GLU A 334 -14.68 -1.40 10.79
C GLU A 334 -13.72 -0.32 10.29
N ILE A 335 -12.66 -0.71 9.57
CA ILE A 335 -11.72 0.26 8.97
C ILE A 335 -12.43 1.11 7.93
N ALA A 336 -13.23 0.52 7.06
CA ALA A 336 -14.02 1.27 6.07
C ALA A 336 -14.89 2.34 6.73
N LYS A 337 -15.45 2.08 7.92
CA LYS A 337 -16.18 3.10 8.69
C LYS A 337 -15.28 4.21 9.22
N LEU A 338 -14.02 3.92 9.57
CA LEU A 338 -13.08 4.96 10.00
C LEU A 338 -12.72 5.94 8.88
N THR A 339 -12.84 5.52 7.61
CA THR A 339 -12.64 6.41 6.46
C THR A 339 -13.83 7.33 6.20
N GLU A 340 -15.02 7.02 6.76
CA GLU A 340 -16.18 7.87 6.63
C GLU A 340 -15.96 9.19 7.40
N GLY A 341 -16.02 10.30 6.70
CA GLY A 341 -15.90 11.63 7.29
C GLY A 341 -14.48 12.12 7.59
N VAL A 342 -13.45 11.36 7.19
CA VAL A 342 -12.07 11.83 7.13
C VAL A 342 -11.64 12.03 5.69
N GLU A 343 -10.73 12.98 5.46
CA GLU A 343 -10.20 13.25 4.12
C GLU A 343 -9.10 12.24 3.79
N THR A 344 -9.18 11.60 2.64
CA THR A 344 -8.11 10.73 2.13
C THR A 344 -7.04 11.57 1.44
N VAL A 345 -5.78 11.26 1.72
CA VAL A 345 -4.62 11.96 1.18
C VAL A 345 -3.69 10.94 0.54
N ASN A 346 -3.14 11.28 -0.62
CA ASN A 346 -2.15 10.43 -1.26
C ASN A 346 -0.92 10.23 -0.35
N ASP A 347 -0.30 9.08 -0.50
CA ASP A 347 0.98 8.74 0.08
C ASP A 347 2.04 9.75 -0.35
N LEU A 348 2.72 10.36 0.60
CA LEU A 348 3.62 11.49 0.37
C LEU A 348 4.85 11.07 -0.45
N ASP A 349 5.54 10.06 0.03
CA ASP A 349 6.82 9.67 -0.56
C ASP A 349 6.64 8.92 -1.90
N ASP A 350 5.56 8.14 -2.04
CA ASP A 350 5.19 7.53 -3.31
C ASP A 350 4.75 8.56 -4.37
N SER A 351 4.10 9.64 -3.93
CA SER A 351 3.66 10.73 -4.82
C SER A 351 4.81 11.57 -5.33
N ILE A 352 5.74 11.96 -4.47
CA ILE A 352 6.94 12.72 -4.86
C ILE A 352 7.92 11.80 -5.60
N GLY A 353 8.19 10.62 -5.04
CA GLY A 353 8.98 9.58 -5.69
C GLY A 353 10.46 9.89 -5.88
N GLY A 354 11.10 9.10 -6.75
CA GLY A 354 12.45 9.34 -7.25
C GLY A 354 13.55 9.40 -6.17
N LEU A 355 14.53 10.27 -6.39
CA LEU A 355 15.64 10.46 -5.45
C LEU A 355 15.21 11.10 -4.14
N TRP A 356 14.13 11.89 -4.17
CA TRP A 356 13.61 12.53 -2.97
C TRP A 356 13.04 11.48 -1.99
N GLN A 357 12.29 10.51 -2.47
CA GLN A 357 11.75 9.42 -1.66
C GLN A 357 12.87 8.69 -0.89
N THR A 358 13.94 8.32 -1.59
CA THR A 358 15.10 7.67 -0.96
C THR A 358 15.74 8.58 0.09
N ALA A 359 15.90 9.87 -0.21
CA ALA A 359 16.45 10.83 0.73
C ALA A 359 15.56 11.00 1.96
N PHE A 360 14.24 11.05 1.78
CA PHE A 360 13.27 11.12 2.86
C PHE A 360 13.42 9.93 3.82
N TRP A 361 13.44 8.72 3.30
CA TRP A 361 13.63 7.52 4.12
C TRP A 361 14.95 7.51 4.89
N ASP A 362 16.05 7.99 4.27
CA ASP A 362 17.35 8.06 4.93
C ASP A 362 17.38 9.14 6.03
N GLN A 363 16.71 10.27 5.80
CA GLN A 363 16.58 11.32 6.81
C GLN A 363 15.69 10.89 7.98
N LEU A 364 14.64 10.10 7.73
CA LEU A 364 13.81 9.54 8.81
C LEU A 364 14.58 8.52 9.65
N LYS A 365 15.37 7.62 9.03
CA LYS A 365 16.27 6.73 9.77
C LYS A 365 17.24 7.52 10.67
N LEU A 366 17.81 8.60 10.13
CA LEU A 366 18.67 9.50 10.92
C LEU A 366 17.89 10.11 12.07
N LEU A 367 16.69 10.62 11.84
CA LEU A 367 15.85 11.24 12.87
C LEU A 367 15.51 10.27 14.01
N TRP A 368 15.28 9.01 13.71
CA TRP A 368 14.97 7.99 14.73
C TRP A 368 16.13 7.72 15.69
N VAL A 369 17.38 7.82 15.23
CA VAL A 369 18.59 7.64 16.06
C VAL A 369 19.16 8.96 16.60
N ARG A 370 18.85 10.08 15.96
CA ARG A 370 19.37 11.41 16.27
C ARG A 370 18.23 12.45 16.23
N PRO A 371 17.21 12.33 17.11
CA PRO A 371 16.04 13.18 17.09
C PRO A 371 16.36 14.68 17.26
N GLU A 372 17.47 15.01 17.93
CA GLU A 372 17.97 16.38 18.04
C GLU A 372 18.36 17.03 16.70
N ARG A 373 18.45 16.24 15.62
CA ARG A 373 18.80 16.72 14.27
C ARG A 373 17.60 17.14 13.44
N LEU A 374 16.42 17.31 14.02
CA LEU A 374 15.20 17.66 13.28
C LEU A 374 15.42 18.81 12.30
N ASP A 375 16.05 19.90 12.72
CA ASP A 375 16.25 21.07 11.87
C ASP A 375 17.15 20.78 10.65
N ASP A 376 18.21 19.98 10.84
CA ASP A 376 19.09 19.58 9.75
C ASP A 376 18.36 18.65 8.76
N VAL A 377 17.54 17.73 9.30
CA VAL A 377 16.71 16.81 8.49
C VAL A 377 15.74 17.61 7.63
N LEU A 378 15.01 18.56 8.19
CA LEU A 378 14.07 19.37 7.44
C LEU A 378 14.74 20.24 6.37
N MET A 379 15.92 20.79 6.66
CA MET A 379 16.70 21.55 5.67
C MET A 379 17.21 20.67 4.51
N ASP A 380 17.64 19.45 4.82
CA ASP A 380 18.10 18.52 3.78
C ASP A 380 16.96 18.08 2.85
N LEU A 381 15.78 17.82 3.41
CA LEU A 381 14.58 17.49 2.64
C LEU A 381 14.13 18.64 1.75
N GLU A 382 14.14 19.87 2.26
CA GLU A 382 13.86 21.08 1.48
C GLU A 382 14.76 21.22 0.27
N GLN A 383 16.07 21.02 0.45
CA GLN A 383 17.07 21.17 -0.61
C GLN A 383 16.97 20.09 -1.71
N LYS A 384 16.35 18.98 -1.40
CA LYS A 384 16.23 17.85 -2.32
C LYS A 384 14.87 17.75 -3.00
N MET A 385 13.92 18.64 -2.67
CA MET A 385 12.63 18.68 -3.36
C MET A 385 12.85 18.86 -4.87
N PRO A 386 12.09 18.11 -5.69
CA PRO A 386 12.08 18.33 -7.14
C PRO A 386 11.69 19.79 -7.49
N GLU A 387 12.29 20.33 -8.56
CA GLU A 387 11.95 21.65 -9.11
C GLU A 387 10.60 21.64 -9.83
#